data_44dc2661126de67b46a16f79f5ef877e
#
_entry.id   44dc2661126de67b46a16f79f5ef877e
#
_cell.length_a   1.000
_cell.length_b   1.000
_cell.length_c   1.000
_cell.angle_alpha   90.00
_cell.angle_beta   90.00
_cell.angle_gamma   90.00
#
_symmetry.space_group_name_H-M   'P 1'
#
loop_
_entity.id
_entity.type
_entity.pdbx_description
1 polymer ?
#
loop_
_entity_poly.entity_id
_entity_poly.type
_entity_poly.pdbx_seq_one_letter_code
_entity_poly.pdbx_strand_id
1 'polypeptide(L)'
;MKIEVIASTKVGYALPKEEALDFSGKSAGICYLPATLETLFAEPAEKTQRRVNGNIKSGHHSVFGHATYNLSLEGIPKILAMVLNNEKVYNTSEKSARYTKMEPSPQEKELYEKWIEIYAKQIAKEYPQFDEKRVKNLAQENARYLISVFTPATIMEYTVNFG
;
A
#
# COMPACT_ATOMS: atom_id res chain seq x y z
N MET A 1 8.69 -5.48 10.98
CA MET A 1 7.72 -4.67 10.20
C MET A 1 8.11 -3.21 10.32
N LYS A 2 8.23 -2.51 9.22
CA LYS A 2 8.52 -1.07 9.15
C LYS A 2 7.45 -0.43 8.28
N ILE A 3 6.92 0.71 8.70
CA ILE A 3 5.93 1.49 7.95
C ILE A 3 6.43 2.93 7.90
N GLU A 4 6.55 3.47 6.70
CA GLU A 4 7.02 4.84 6.47
C GLU A 4 6.10 5.56 5.48
N VAL A 5 5.83 6.84 5.75
CA VAL A 5 5.24 7.74 4.74
C VAL A 5 6.36 8.21 3.84
N ILE A 6 6.31 7.87 2.56
CA ILE A 6 7.34 8.21 1.56
C ILE A 6 6.96 9.38 0.67
N ALA A 7 5.68 9.65 0.55
CA ALA A 7 5.15 10.82 -0.17
C ALA A 7 3.74 11.15 0.34
N SER A 8 3.26 12.34 0.02
CA SER A 8 1.89 12.76 0.29
C SER A 8 1.42 13.71 -0.81
N THR A 9 0.23 14.28 -0.69
CA THR A 9 -0.26 15.35 -1.59
C THR A 9 0.78 16.45 -1.80
N LYS A 10 1.63 16.68 -0.82
CA LYS A 10 2.81 17.54 -0.91
C LYS A 10 4.02 16.65 -1.20
N VAL A 11 4.54 16.73 -2.43
CA VAL A 11 5.65 15.88 -2.90
C VAL A 11 6.92 16.10 -2.06
N GLY A 12 7.54 15.02 -1.64
CA GLY A 12 8.86 15.01 -1.00
C GLY A 12 8.87 14.92 0.52
N TYR A 13 7.73 15.01 1.21
CA TYR A 13 7.62 14.74 2.65
C TYR A 13 6.18 14.45 3.10
N ALA A 14 6.06 13.88 4.29
CA ALA A 14 4.76 13.62 4.91
C ALA A 14 4.02 14.91 5.22
N LEU A 15 2.80 15.05 4.73
CA LEU A 15 1.92 16.15 5.07
C LEU A 15 1.46 16.00 6.52
N PRO A 16 1.74 16.94 7.44
CA PRO A 16 1.22 16.89 8.80
C PRO A 16 -0.32 16.81 8.81
N LYS A 17 -0.87 16.16 9.82
CA LYS A 17 -2.32 15.99 9.96
C LYS A 17 -3.08 17.33 9.90
N GLU A 18 -2.55 18.34 10.54
CA GLU A 18 -3.12 19.69 10.60
C GLU A 18 -3.17 20.33 9.21
N GLU A 19 -2.12 20.18 8.41
CA GLU A 19 -2.08 20.68 7.03
C GLU A 19 -3.03 19.91 6.11
N ALA A 20 -3.17 18.59 6.30
CA ALA A 20 -4.12 17.76 5.56
C ALA A 20 -5.57 18.15 5.87
N LEU A 21 -5.87 18.43 7.13
CA LEU A 21 -7.19 18.90 7.56
C LEU A 21 -7.49 20.31 7.05
N ASP A 22 -6.51 21.21 7.10
CA ASP A 22 -6.64 22.58 6.57
C ASP A 22 -6.90 22.56 5.06
N PHE A 23 -6.11 21.80 4.30
CA PHE A 23 -6.29 21.62 2.87
C PHE A 23 -7.69 21.06 2.53
N SER A 24 -8.10 20.01 3.22
CA SER A 24 -9.43 19.39 3.03
C SER A 24 -10.56 20.37 3.40
N GLY A 25 -10.40 21.12 4.48
CA GLY A 25 -11.37 22.13 4.92
C GLY A 25 -11.52 23.29 3.91
N LYS A 26 -10.42 23.75 3.32
CA LYS A 26 -10.43 24.75 2.24
C LYS A 26 -11.12 24.21 0.99
N SER A 27 -10.75 22.99 0.57
CA SER A 27 -11.38 22.32 -0.57
C SER A 27 -12.88 22.12 -0.38
N ALA A 28 -13.32 21.77 0.83
CA ALA A 28 -14.74 21.68 1.17
C ALA A 28 -15.50 23.02 1.02
N GLY A 29 -14.82 24.14 1.13
CA GLY A 29 -15.41 25.46 0.92
C GLY A 29 -16.02 25.62 -0.47
N ILE A 30 -15.48 24.95 -1.47
CA ILE A 30 -16.01 24.99 -2.85
C ILE A 30 -17.46 24.46 -2.90
N CYS A 31 -17.79 23.48 -2.09
CA CYS A 31 -19.13 22.89 -2.07
C CYS A 31 -20.19 23.78 -1.42
N TYR A 32 -19.80 24.69 -0.52
CA TYR A 32 -20.74 25.36 0.37
C TYR A 32 -20.74 26.90 0.23
N LEU A 33 -19.70 27.47 -0.40
CA LEU A 33 -19.53 28.92 -0.43
C LEU A 33 -19.41 29.43 -1.88
N PRO A 34 -20.04 30.58 -2.19
CA PRO A 34 -19.86 31.26 -3.47
C PRO A 34 -18.51 32.01 -3.49
N ALA A 35 -17.42 31.29 -3.27
CA ALA A 35 -16.07 31.84 -3.12
C ALA A 35 -15.13 31.27 -4.17
N THR A 36 -14.12 32.05 -4.56
CA THR A 36 -13.03 31.55 -5.43
C THR A 36 -12.03 30.73 -4.61
N LEU A 37 -11.25 29.89 -5.28
CA LEU A 37 -10.14 29.16 -4.65
C LEU A 37 -9.19 30.08 -3.91
N GLU A 38 -8.83 31.22 -4.53
CA GLU A 38 -7.94 32.21 -3.92
C GLU A 38 -8.49 32.73 -2.59
N THR A 39 -9.78 33.09 -2.54
CA THR A 39 -10.45 33.53 -1.32
C THR A 39 -10.46 32.44 -0.24
N LEU A 40 -10.73 31.19 -0.63
CA LEU A 40 -10.75 30.05 0.32
C LEU A 40 -9.38 29.76 0.89
N PHE A 41 -8.34 29.82 0.07
CA PHE A 41 -6.97 29.56 0.52
C PHE A 41 -6.36 30.70 1.35
N ALA A 42 -6.91 31.90 1.23
CA ALA A 42 -6.53 33.07 2.02
C ALA A 42 -7.39 33.29 3.29
N GLU A 43 -8.41 32.46 3.51
CA GLU A 43 -9.31 32.62 4.68
C GLU A 43 -8.60 32.34 6.02
N PRO A 44 -9.07 32.98 7.13
CA PRO A 44 -8.56 32.69 8.46
C PRO A 44 -8.72 31.21 8.86
N ALA A 45 -7.69 30.66 9.52
CA ALA A 45 -7.65 29.24 9.95
C ALA A 45 -8.88 28.80 10.77
N GLU A 46 -9.42 29.71 11.60
CA GLU A 46 -10.60 29.41 12.43
C GLU A 46 -11.85 29.13 11.59
N LYS A 47 -12.00 29.75 10.41
CA LYS A 47 -13.11 29.47 9.49
C LYS A 47 -12.96 28.08 8.87
N THR A 48 -11.76 27.76 8.39
CA THR A 48 -11.42 26.44 7.87
C THR A 48 -11.65 25.35 8.93
N GLN A 49 -11.16 25.56 10.15
CA GLN A 49 -11.30 24.59 11.24
C GLN A 49 -12.76 24.36 11.63
N ARG A 50 -13.59 25.39 11.67
CA ARG A 50 -15.04 25.23 11.89
C ARG A 50 -15.69 24.38 10.81
N ARG A 51 -15.29 24.55 9.54
CA ARG A 51 -15.79 23.77 8.41
C ARG A 51 -15.34 22.30 8.51
N VAL A 52 -14.06 22.06 8.82
CA VAL A 52 -13.52 20.73 9.09
C VAL A 52 -14.33 20.01 10.17
N ASN A 53 -14.52 20.65 11.32
CA ASN A 53 -15.26 20.07 12.44
C ASN A 53 -16.75 19.79 12.07
N GLY A 54 -17.36 20.69 11.30
CA GLY A 54 -18.72 20.50 10.78
C GLY A 54 -18.82 19.28 9.86
N ASN A 55 -17.89 19.11 8.95
CA ASN A 55 -17.86 17.99 8.01
C ASN A 55 -17.62 16.65 8.73
N ILE A 56 -16.70 16.61 9.70
CA ILE A 56 -16.50 15.42 10.55
C ILE A 56 -17.78 15.07 11.29
N LYS A 57 -18.40 16.04 11.95
CA LYS A 57 -19.62 15.83 12.73
C LYS A 57 -20.81 15.37 11.90
N SER A 58 -20.93 15.86 10.67
CA SER A 58 -22.00 15.48 9.74
C SER A 58 -21.74 14.20 8.94
N GLY A 59 -20.55 13.59 9.06
CA GLY A 59 -20.17 12.42 8.28
C GLY A 59 -19.86 12.72 6.81
N HIS A 60 -19.58 13.98 6.45
CA HIS A 60 -19.22 14.36 5.08
C HIS A 60 -17.71 14.11 4.83
N HIS A 61 -17.34 12.81 4.74
CA HIS A 61 -15.95 12.38 4.65
C HIS A 61 -15.30 12.58 3.28
N SER A 62 -16.08 12.66 2.19
CA SER A 62 -15.54 12.77 0.82
C SER A 62 -14.59 13.95 0.62
N VAL A 63 -14.75 15.04 1.36
CA VAL A 63 -13.87 16.22 1.29
C VAL A 63 -12.44 15.95 1.80
N PHE A 64 -12.27 14.91 2.61
CA PHE A 64 -10.95 14.50 3.12
C PHE A 64 -10.19 13.60 2.14
N GLY A 65 -10.87 13.10 1.11
CA GLY A 65 -10.26 12.26 0.07
C GLY A 65 -9.25 13.00 -0.83
N HIS A 66 -9.17 14.33 -0.76
CA HIS A 66 -8.21 15.11 -1.54
C HIS A 66 -6.78 15.02 -1.00
N ALA A 67 -6.59 14.75 0.29
CA ALA A 67 -5.27 14.50 0.87
C ALA A 67 -4.91 13.01 0.75
N THR A 68 -3.78 12.71 0.11
CA THR A 68 -3.31 11.35 -0.12
C THR A 68 -1.94 11.12 0.51
N TYR A 69 -1.69 9.87 0.90
CA TYR A 69 -0.42 9.41 1.46
C TYR A 69 0.05 8.17 0.71
N ASN A 70 1.34 8.11 0.43
CA ASN A 70 2.03 6.94 -0.07
C ASN A 70 2.84 6.34 1.08
N LEU A 71 2.56 5.11 1.41
CA LEU A 71 3.17 4.39 2.52
C LEU A 71 4.07 3.28 1.98
N SER A 72 5.29 3.17 2.49
CA SER A 72 6.13 1.99 2.33
C SER A 72 5.93 1.08 3.54
N LEU A 73 5.55 -0.17 3.28
CA LEU A 73 5.35 -1.20 4.30
C LEU A 73 6.36 -2.33 4.05
N GLU A 74 7.35 -2.46 4.93
CA GLU A 74 8.41 -3.46 4.82
C GLU A 74 8.31 -4.54 5.90
N GLY A 75 8.65 -5.77 5.54
CA GLY A 75 8.60 -6.91 6.46
C GLY A 75 7.18 -7.17 6.96
N ILE A 76 6.20 -7.08 6.08
CA ILE A 76 4.80 -7.40 6.40
C ILE A 76 4.46 -8.84 6.04
N PRO A 77 3.56 -9.50 6.78
CA PRO A 77 3.07 -10.81 6.42
C PRO A 77 2.11 -10.74 5.21
N LYS A 78 2.09 -11.80 4.41
CA LYS A 78 1.23 -11.88 3.22
C LYS A 78 -0.25 -11.66 3.55
N ILE A 79 -0.71 -12.13 4.70
CA ILE A 79 -2.11 -11.93 5.14
C ILE A 79 -2.46 -10.45 5.26
N LEU A 80 -1.55 -9.61 5.78
CA LEU A 80 -1.78 -8.17 5.87
C LEU A 80 -1.87 -7.54 4.48
N ALA A 81 -0.96 -7.90 3.57
CA ALA A 81 -1.03 -7.42 2.18
C ALA A 81 -2.35 -7.82 1.50
N MET A 82 -2.85 -9.04 1.75
CA MET A 82 -4.14 -9.50 1.23
C MET A 82 -5.31 -8.69 1.79
N VAL A 83 -5.30 -8.36 3.08
CA VAL A 83 -6.34 -7.52 3.70
C VAL A 83 -6.33 -6.14 3.08
N LEU A 84 -5.17 -5.50 2.99
CA LEU A 84 -5.03 -4.17 2.39
C LEU A 84 -5.44 -4.16 0.90
N ASN A 85 -5.15 -5.22 0.16
CA ASN A 85 -5.57 -5.37 -1.24
C ASN A 85 -7.09 -5.61 -1.41
N ASN A 86 -7.84 -5.85 -0.34
CA ASN A 86 -9.31 -5.95 -0.36
C ASN A 86 -10.02 -4.64 0.00
N GLU A 87 -9.30 -3.64 0.49
CA GLU A 87 -9.87 -2.32 0.72
C GLU A 87 -10.28 -1.67 -0.62
N LYS A 88 -11.13 -0.67 -0.54
CA LYS A 88 -11.56 0.11 -1.71
C LYS A 88 -10.82 1.46 -1.73
N VAL A 89 -10.71 2.04 -2.92
CA VAL A 89 -10.13 3.39 -3.10
C VAL A 89 -8.66 3.48 -2.66
N TYR A 90 -7.82 2.62 -3.23
CA TYR A 90 -6.38 2.59 -3.00
C TYR A 90 -5.61 2.26 -4.29
N ASN A 91 -4.28 2.45 -4.27
CA ASN A 91 -3.35 1.86 -5.23
C ASN A 91 -2.27 1.12 -4.46
N THR A 92 -1.88 -0.05 -4.96
CA THR A 92 -0.85 -0.86 -4.32
C THR A 92 0.15 -1.40 -5.33
N SER A 93 1.39 -1.54 -4.87
CA SER A 93 2.44 -2.30 -5.56
C SER A 93 3.07 -3.24 -4.54
N GLU A 94 2.97 -4.54 -4.76
CA GLU A 94 3.50 -5.55 -3.85
C GLU A 94 4.61 -6.36 -4.52
N LYS A 95 5.68 -6.66 -3.75
CA LYS A 95 6.76 -7.54 -4.18
C LYS A 95 6.20 -8.91 -4.59
N SER A 96 6.38 -9.26 -5.85
CA SER A 96 5.84 -10.51 -6.38
C SER A 96 6.75 -11.70 -6.08
N ALA A 97 6.23 -12.68 -5.38
CA ALA A 97 6.90 -13.96 -5.13
C ALA A 97 7.07 -14.85 -6.39
N ARG A 98 6.54 -14.42 -7.53
CA ARG A 98 6.77 -15.08 -8.83
C ARG A 98 8.13 -14.70 -9.43
N TYR A 99 8.59 -13.48 -9.17
CA TYR A 99 9.82 -12.94 -9.77
C TYR A 99 10.95 -12.79 -8.77
N THR A 100 10.61 -12.67 -7.48
CA THR A 100 11.60 -12.48 -6.41
C THR A 100 11.49 -13.62 -5.39
N LYS A 101 12.64 -14.18 -4.98
CA LYS A 101 12.68 -15.20 -3.94
C LYS A 101 12.14 -14.61 -2.63
N MET A 102 11.26 -15.36 -1.99
CA MET A 102 10.76 -15.03 -0.65
C MET A 102 11.86 -15.22 0.40
N GLU A 103 11.77 -14.46 1.49
CA GLU A 103 12.62 -14.63 2.66
C GLU A 103 11.79 -15.27 3.79
N PRO A 104 11.75 -16.61 3.86
CA PRO A 104 10.97 -17.31 4.87
C PRO A 104 11.59 -17.17 6.25
N SER A 105 10.84 -17.54 7.30
CA SER A 105 11.40 -17.70 8.64
C SER A 105 12.47 -18.82 8.65
N PRO A 106 13.38 -18.84 9.64
CA PRO A 106 14.39 -19.89 9.73
C PRO A 106 13.80 -21.31 9.74
N GLN A 107 12.63 -21.49 10.35
CA GLN A 107 11.94 -22.76 10.43
C GLN A 107 11.37 -23.22 9.07
N GLU A 108 11.00 -22.29 8.22
CA GLU A 108 10.42 -22.59 6.90
C GLU A 108 11.46 -22.72 5.80
N LYS A 109 12.66 -22.16 6.04
CA LYS A 109 13.69 -21.99 5.00
C LYS A 109 14.12 -23.31 4.37
N GLU A 110 14.42 -24.31 5.17
CA GLU A 110 14.86 -25.63 4.68
C GLU A 110 13.80 -26.28 3.80
N LEU A 111 12.55 -26.24 4.24
CA LEU A 111 11.43 -26.81 3.50
C LEU A 111 11.19 -26.06 2.18
N TYR A 112 11.23 -24.74 2.22
CA TYR A 112 11.06 -23.87 1.04
C TYR A 112 12.14 -24.12 -0.02
N GLU A 113 13.41 -24.14 0.38
CA GLU A 113 14.55 -24.40 -0.52
C GLU A 113 14.52 -25.81 -1.11
N LYS A 114 14.24 -26.81 -0.29
CA LYS A 114 14.05 -28.19 -0.74
C LYS A 114 12.98 -28.32 -1.83
N TRP A 115 11.85 -27.68 -1.65
CA TRP A 115 10.76 -27.75 -2.63
C TRP A 115 11.02 -26.92 -3.89
N ILE A 116 11.76 -25.83 -3.82
CA ILE A 116 12.24 -25.15 -5.04
C ILE A 116 13.03 -26.13 -5.92
N GLU A 117 13.95 -26.91 -5.35
CA GLU A 117 14.73 -27.87 -6.08
C GLU A 117 13.89 -29.02 -6.68
N ILE A 118 12.94 -29.54 -5.90
CA ILE A 118 12.03 -30.60 -6.35
C ILE A 118 11.17 -30.10 -7.52
N TYR A 119 10.56 -28.95 -7.38
CA TYR A 119 9.74 -28.35 -8.45
C TYR A 119 10.58 -28.02 -9.68
N ALA A 120 11.78 -27.47 -9.51
CA ALA A 120 12.66 -27.16 -10.64
C ALA A 120 12.98 -28.41 -11.47
N LYS A 121 13.35 -29.52 -10.83
CA LYS A 121 13.62 -30.81 -11.48
C LYS A 121 12.38 -31.35 -12.21
N GLN A 122 11.22 -31.30 -11.56
CA GLN A 122 9.98 -31.80 -12.15
C GLN A 122 9.53 -30.96 -13.36
N ILE A 123 9.55 -29.62 -13.21
CA ILE A 123 9.18 -28.71 -14.29
C ILE A 123 10.11 -28.86 -15.49
N ALA A 124 11.42 -28.94 -15.26
CA ALA A 124 12.39 -29.13 -16.35
C ALA A 124 12.16 -30.46 -17.11
N LYS A 125 11.73 -31.51 -16.40
CA LYS A 125 11.41 -32.82 -16.99
C LYS A 125 10.11 -32.77 -17.82
N GLU A 126 9.08 -32.13 -17.31
CA GLU A 126 7.76 -32.08 -17.96
C GLU A 126 7.69 -31.06 -19.11
N TYR A 127 8.49 -29.98 -18.99
CA TYR A 127 8.51 -28.87 -19.94
C TYR A 127 9.94 -28.59 -20.45
N PRO A 128 10.54 -29.50 -21.21
CA PRO A 128 11.93 -29.38 -21.69
C PRO A 128 12.16 -28.17 -22.60
N GLN A 129 11.09 -27.51 -23.09
CA GLN A 129 11.14 -26.30 -23.90
C GLN A 129 11.33 -25.01 -23.07
N PHE A 130 11.23 -25.08 -21.73
CA PHE A 130 11.43 -23.92 -20.88
C PHE A 130 12.89 -23.67 -20.62
N ASP A 131 13.29 -22.40 -20.68
CA ASP A 131 14.61 -21.99 -20.27
C ASP A 131 14.80 -22.08 -18.74
N GLU A 132 16.04 -22.05 -18.30
CA GLU A 132 16.40 -22.17 -16.88
C GLU A 132 15.74 -21.09 -16.00
N LYS A 133 15.61 -19.84 -16.52
CA LYS A 133 14.97 -18.73 -15.82
C LYS A 133 13.48 -18.99 -15.60
N ARG A 134 12.80 -19.51 -16.61
CA ARG A 134 11.39 -19.88 -16.55
C ARG A 134 11.15 -21.00 -15.54
N VAL A 135 11.96 -22.05 -15.60
CA VAL A 135 11.91 -23.17 -14.66
C VAL A 135 12.10 -22.69 -13.22
N LYS A 136 13.11 -21.86 -12.96
CA LYS A 136 13.39 -21.30 -11.65
C LYS A 136 12.24 -20.46 -11.10
N ASN A 137 11.68 -19.58 -11.93
CA ASN A 137 10.56 -18.73 -11.51
C ASN A 137 9.33 -19.56 -11.14
N LEU A 138 8.97 -20.55 -11.96
CA LEU A 138 7.85 -21.44 -11.67
C LEU A 138 8.07 -22.29 -10.43
N ALA A 139 9.29 -22.77 -10.20
CA ALA A 139 9.64 -23.51 -9.00
C ALA A 139 9.46 -22.65 -7.74
N GLN A 140 9.93 -21.40 -7.75
CA GLN A 140 9.71 -20.44 -6.65
C GLN A 140 8.23 -20.12 -6.46
N GLU A 141 7.49 -19.93 -7.55
CA GLU A 141 6.06 -19.63 -7.52
C GLU A 141 5.26 -20.76 -6.82
N ASN A 142 5.62 -22.02 -7.06
CA ASN A 142 4.97 -23.13 -6.41
C ASN A 142 5.45 -23.36 -4.96
N ALA A 143 6.75 -23.24 -4.70
CA ALA A 143 7.30 -23.44 -3.37
C ALA A 143 6.83 -22.38 -2.35
N ARG A 144 6.45 -21.17 -2.77
CA ARG A 144 5.97 -20.11 -1.88
C ARG A 144 4.76 -20.49 -1.02
N TYR A 145 3.96 -21.46 -1.45
CA TYR A 145 2.80 -21.95 -0.68
C TYR A 145 3.19 -22.71 0.58
N LEU A 146 4.47 -23.04 0.75
CA LEU A 146 5.02 -23.65 1.96
C LEU A 146 5.44 -22.63 3.02
N ILE A 147 5.42 -21.33 2.67
CA ILE A 147 5.68 -20.26 3.61
C ILE A 147 4.34 -19.81 4.21
N SER A 148 4.30 -19.69 5.54
CA SER A 148 3.13 -19.19 6.24
C SER A 148 2.72 -17.81 5.76
N VAL A 149 1.44 -17.58 5.58
CA VAL A 149 0.89 -16.25 5.25
C VAL A 149 1.11 -15.22 6.37
N PHE A 150 1.47 -15.69 7.57
CA PHE A 150 1.82 -14.84 8.72
C PHE A 150 3.30 -14.48 8.78
N THR A 151 4.16 -15.11 7.96
CA THR A 151 5.60 -14.81 7.93
C THR A 151 5.83 -13.42 7.32
N PRO A 152 6.61 -12.54 7.98
CA PRO A 152 6.92 -11.19 7.47
C PRO A 152 7.92 -11.26 6.32
N ALA A 153 7.46 -11.59 5.12
CA ALA A 153 8.28 -11.92 3.97
C ALA A 153 8.05 -11.01 2.74
N THR A 154 7.20 -10.01 2.85
CA THR A 154 6.88 -9.13 1.70
C THR A 154 7.05 -7.66 2.00
N ILE A 155 7.04 -6.86 0.94
CA ILE A 155 7.08 -5.40 0.95
C ILE A 155 5.98 -4.88 0.02
N MET A 156 5.36 -3.78 0.40
CA MET A 156 4.26 -3.18 -0.33
C MET A 156 4.38 -1.66 -0.31
N GLU A 157 4.11 -1.02 -1.43
CA GLU A 157 3.73 0.38 -1.49
C GLU A 157 2.20 0.48 -1.49
N TYR A 158 1.66 1.37 -0.68
CA TYR A 158 0.23 1.54 -0.48
C TYR A 158 -0.16 3.01 -0.48
N THR A 159 -0.99 3.41 -1.44
CA THR A 159 -1.51 4.77 -1.54
C THR A 159 -2.93 4.81 -1.02
N VAL A 160 -3.19 5.69 -0.05
CA VAL A 160 -4.51 5.91 0.57
C VAL A 160 -4.85 7.39 0.62
N ASN A 161 -6.11 7.71 0.71
CA ASN A 161 -6.57 9.05 1.05
C ASN A 161 -6.72 9.22 2.57
N PHE A 162 -6.97 10.46 2.99
CA PHE A 162 -7.12 10.81 4.40
C PHE A 162 -8.58 10.61 4.91
N GLY A 163 -9.55 10.43 4.02
CA GLY A 163 -10.97 10.28 4.33
C GLY A 163 -11.45 8.89 4.73
#